data_be9382c00ae72200fba2efc517e2dc33
#
_entry.id   be9382c00ae72200fba2efc517e2dc33
#
_cell.length_a   1.000
_cell.length_b   1.000
_cell.length_c   1.000
_cell.angle_alpha   90.00
_cell.angle_beta   90.00
_cell.angle_gamma   90.00
#
_symmetry.space_group_name_H-M   'P 1'
#
loop_
_entity.id
_entity.type
_entity.pdbx_description
1 polymer ?
#
loop_
_entity_poly.entity_id
_entity_poly.type
_entity_poly.pdbx_seq_one_letter_code
_entity_poly.pdbx_strand_id
1 'polypeptide(L)'
;GGMRQRAALIRTLSIKPEILLLDEAFSALDYQTRLAVAEDIFSIIKRENKTAVLVTHDIAESISMADRVIVLTKRPGTIKSIYDICLTCDRKTPMSCREAPEFRYYFNKIWKDLDIHV
;
A
#
# COMPACT_ATOMS: atom_id res chain seq x y z
N GLY A 1 3.72 13.29 -15.94
CA GLY A 1 4.31 13.08 -14.68
C GLY A 1 3.36 12.82 -13.55
N GLY A 2 3.82 13.12 -12.35
CA GLY A 2 3.07 12.84 -11.13
C GLY A 2 1.71 13.50 -11.05
N MET A 3 1.58 14.72 -11.58
CA MET A 3 0.31 15.42 -11.55
C MET A 3 -0.77 14.76 -12.42
N ARG A 4 -0.39 14.22 -13.57
CA ARG A 4 -1.33 13.50 -14.43
C ARG A 4 -1.82 12.23 -13.75
N GLN A 5 -0.90 11.49 -13.13
CA GLN A 5 -1.24 10.25 -12.46
C GLN A 5 -2.12 10.52 -11.24
N ARG A 6 -1.83 11.56 -10.48
CA ARG A 6 -2.65 11.99 -9.35
C ARG A 6 -4.07 12.33 -9.79
N ALA A 7 -4.20 13.10 -10.88
CA ALA A 7 -5.51 13.46 -11.43
C ALA A 7 -6.29 12.24 -11.90
N ALA A 8 -5.61 11.27 -12.54
CA ALA A 8 -6.25 10.05 -12.99
C ALA A 8 -6.77 9.22 -11.81
N LEU A 9 -5.98 9.11 -10.73
CA LEU A 9 -6.39 8.39 -9.53
C LEU A 9 -7.59 9.05 -8.86
N ILE A 10 -7.58 10.38 -8.73
CA ILE A 10 -8.69 11.13 -8.14
C ILE A 10 -9.96 10.93 -8.98
N ARG A 11 -9.83 10.97 -10.31
CA ARG A 11 -10.95 10.74 -11.20
C ARG A 11 -11.54 9.35 -11.03
N THR A 12 -10.70 8.33 -10.90
CA THR A 12 -11.14 6.96 -10.67
C THR A 12 -11.92 6.87 -9.37
N LEU A 13 -11.44 7.52 -8.31
CA LEU A 13 -12.12 7.55 -7.02
C LEU A 13 -13.45 8.30 -7.08
N SER A 14 -13.56 9.35 -7.89
CA SER A 14 -14.79 10.14 -7.99
C SER A 14 -15.93 9.38 -8.68
N ILE A 15 -15.61 8.33 -9.45
CA ILE A 15 -16.63 7.45 -10.03
C ILE A 15 -17.23 6.53 -8.96
N LYS A 16 -16.64 6.51 -7.77
CA LYS A 16 -17.11 5.76 -6.61
C LYS A 16 -17.22 4.25 -6.84
N PRO A 17 -16.15 3.59 -7.29
CA PRO A 17 -16.18 2.13 -7.44
C PRO A 17 -16.34 1.46 -6.07
N GLU A 18 -16.95 0.27 -6.05
CA GLU A 18 -17.05 -0.51 -4.83
C GLU A 18 -15.68 -1.08 -4.42
N ILE A 19 -14.91 -1.55 -5.40
CA ILE A 19 -13.56 -2.07 -5.20
C ILE A 19 -12.62 -1.29 -6.11
N LEU A 20 -11.55 -0.77 -5.52
CA LEU A 20 -10.53 -0.02 -6.23
C LEU A 20 -9.29 -0.88 -6.39
N LEU A 21 -8.85 -1.11 -7.62
CA LEU A 21 -7.63 -1.85 -7.90
C LEU A 21 -6.52 -0.87 -8.26
N LEU A 22 -5.43 -0.88 -7.49
CA LEU A 22 -4.25 -0.03 -7.69
C LEU A 22 -3.07 -0.94 -8.00
N ASP A 23 -2.78 -1.13 -9.30
CA ASP A 23 -1.71 -2.00 -9.75
C ASP A 23 -0.46 -1.18 -9.99
N GLU A 24 0.46 -1.22 -9.02
CA GLU A 24 1.71 -0.44 -9.02
C GLU A 24 1.47 1.04 -9.36
N ALA A 25 0.40 1.60 -8.79
CA ALA A 25 -0.09 2.93 -9.15
C ALA A 25 0.93 4.04 -8.88
N PHE A 26 1.86 3.82 -7.95
CA PHE A 26 2.81 4.85 -7.51
C PHE A 26 4.23 4.63 -8.02
N SER A 27 4.47 3.56 -8.76
CA SER A 27 5.83 3.15 -9.12
C SER A 27 6.55 4.14 -10.03
N ALA A 28 5.82 4.91 -10.85
CA ALA A 28 6.39 5.89 -11.76
C ALA A 28 6.66 7.24 -11.11
N LEU A 29 6.30 7.43 -9.84
CA LEU A 29 6.45 8.69 -9.13
C LEU A 29 7.77 8.75 -8.38
N ASP A 30 8.32 9.97 -8.22
CA ASP A 30 9.46 10.14 -7.32
C ASP A 30 9.03 9.91 -5.87
N TYR A 31 9.99 9.77 -4.97
CA TYR A 31 9.73 9.35 -3.60
C TYR A 31 8.79 10.31 -2.86
N GLN A 32 9.03 11.62 -2.95
CA GLN A 32 8.21 12.60 -2.23
C GLN A 32 6.80 12.67 -2.79
N THR A 33 6.67 12.68 -4.10
CA THR A 33 5.36 12.70 -4.77
C THR A 33 4.60 11.42 -4.42
N ARG A 34 5.28 10.28 -4.39
CA ARG A 34 4.67 9.00 -4.03
C ARG A 34 4.06 9.05 -2.64
N LEU A 35 4.81 9.59 -1.65
CA LEU A 35 4.31 9.71 -0.29
C LEU A 35 3.07 10.60 -0.21
N ALA A 36 3.09 11.73 -0.90
CA ALA A 36 1.97 12.66 -0.89
C ALA A 36 0.72 12.06 -1.53
N VAL A 37 0.88 11.41 -2.68
CA VAL A 37 -0.24 10.77 -3.37
C VAL A 37 -0.79 9.61 -2.55
N ALA A 38 0.08 8.82 -1.94
CA ALA A 38 -0.34 7.70 -1.10
C ALA A 38 -1.19 8.18 0.09
N GLU A 39 -0.81 9.29 0.71
CA GLU A 39 -1.59 9.86 1.81
C GLU A 39 -2.95 10.35 1.35
N ASP A 40 -3.01 11.02 0.19
CA ASP A 40 -4.28 11.49 -0.36
C ASP A 40 -5.21 10.32 -0.67
N ILE A 41 -4.70 9.30 -1.33
CA ILE A 41 -5.48 8.11 -1.68
C ILE A 41 -5.96 7.38 -0.43
N PHE A 42 -5.08 7.20 0.54
CA PHE A 42 -5.42 6.54 1.81
C PHE A 42 -6.55 7.29 2.52
N SER A 43 -6.45 8.62 2.61
CA SER A 43 -7.49 9.45 3.21
C SER A 43 -8.83 9.28 2.53
N ILE A 44 -8.84 9.29 1.19
CA ILE A 44 -10.07 9.16 0.43
C ILE A 44 -10.69 7.78 0.64
N ILE A 45 -9.89 6.72 0.60
CA ILE A 45 -10.37 5.36 0.81
C ILE A 45 -11.01 5.22 2.20
N LYS A 46 -10.37 5.76 3.22
CA LYS A 46 -10.91 5.70 4.58
C LYS A 46 -12.18 6.54 4.74
N ARG A 47 -12.17 7.77 4.21
CA ARG A 47 -13.32 8.66 4.31
C ARG A 47 -14.55 8.10 3.58
N GLU A 48 -14.34 7.53 2.40
CA GLU A 48 -15.41 6.97 1.57
C GLU A 48 -15.72 5.51 1.91
N ASN A 49 -15.01 4.93 2.86
CA ASN A 49 -15.18 3.53 3.29
C ASN A 49 -15.12 2.55 2.11
N LYS A 50 -14.10 2.72 1.26
CA LYS A 50 -13.91 1.87 0.09
C LYS A 50 -13.04 0.67 0.40
N THR A 51 -13.21 -0.39 -0.38
CA THR A 51 -12.30 -1.53 -0.40
C THR A 51 -11.29 -1.31 -1.52
N ALA A 52 -10.01 -1.43 -1.20
CA ALA A 52 -8.95 -1.24 -2.18
C ALA A 52 -7.99 -2.42 -2.16
N VAL A 53 -7.52 -2.80 -3.36
CA VAL A 53 -6.48 -3.79 -3.53
C VAL A 53 -5.29 -3.09 -4.16
N LEU A 54 -4.17 -3.08 -3.45
CA LEU A 54 -2.93 -2.45 -3.90
C LEU A 54 -1.92 -3.54 -4.27
N VAL A 55 -1.50 -3.55 -5.53
CA VAL A 55 -0.43 -4.44 -5.99
C VAL A 55 0.85 -3.62 -6.05
N THR A 56 1.85 -4.03 -5.29
CA THR A 56 3.11 -3.29 -5.19
C THR A 56 4.25 -4.23 -4.83
N HIS A 57 5.46 -3.86 -5.20
CA HIS A 57 6.68 -4.54 -4.73
C HIS A 57 7.39 -3.73 -3.63
N ASP A 58 6.80 -2.62 -3.22
CA ASP A 58 7.34 -1.78 -2.14
C ASP A 58 6.76 -2.24 -0.82
N ILE A 59 7.60 -2.89 -0.01
CA ILE A 59 7.19 -3.49 1.27
C ILE A 59 6.69 -2.40 2.23
N ALA A 60 7.41 -1.29 2.34
CA ALA A 60 7.04 -0.21 3.24
C ALA A 60 5.67 0.38 2.89
N GLU A 61 5.40 0.54 1.59
CA GLU A 61 4.12 1.02 1.09
C GLU A 61 2.98 0.08 1.47
N SER A 62 3.20 -1.22 1.30
CA SER A 62 2.17 -2.22 1.61
C SER A 62 1.80 -2.20 3.08
N ILE A 63 2.79 -2.14 3.98
CA ILE A 63 2.53 -2.15 5.42
C ILE A 63 1.84 -0.85 5.86
N SER A 64 2.29 0.28 5.33
CA SER A 64 1.77 1.59 5.76
C SER A 64 0.35 1.85 5.30
N MET A 65 -0.09 1.24 4.19
CA MET A 65 -1.40 1.52 3.60
C MET A 65 -2.43 0.42 3.85
N ALA A 66 -2.02 -0.82 4.00
CA ALA A 66 -2.94 -1.96 3.99
C ALA A 66 -3.36 -2.37 5.40
N ASP A 67 -4.56 -2.92 5.50
CA ASP A 67 -5.03 -3.62 6.69
C ASP A 67 -4.55 -5.07 6.67
N ARG A 68 -4.37 -5.61 5.47
CA ARG A 68 -3.91 -6.99 5.27
C ARG A 68 -2.93 -7.01 4.11
N VAL A 69 -1.81 -7.70 4.30
CA VAL A 69 -0.79 -7.88 3.26
C VAL A 69 -0.75 -9.35 2.87
N ILE A 70 -0.85 -9.61 1.57
CA ILE A 70 -0.76 -10.95 1.01
C ILE A 70 0.55 -11.03 0.23
N VAL A 71 1.40 -11.99 0.59
CA VAL A 71 2.68 -12.21 -0.09
C VAL A 71 2.51 -13.37 -1.06
N LEU A 72 2.88 -13.15 -2.32
CA LEU A 72 2.79 -14.15 -3.36
C LEU A 72 4.16 -14.78 -3.62
N THR A 73 4.16 -16.04 -4.01
CA THR A 73 5.38 -16.72 -4.42
C THR A 73 5.81 -16.25 -5.80
N LYS A 74 7.04 -16.59 -6.17
CA LYS A 74 7.47 -16.49 -7.55
C LYS A 74 6.64 -17.47 -8.41
N ARG A 75 6.91 -17.53 -9.69
CA ARG A 75 6.12 -18.37 -10.61
C ARG A 75 6.10 -19.85 -10.20
N PRO A 76 4.90 -20.50 -10.21
CA PRO A 76 3.59 -19.89 -10.39
C PRO A 76 3.16 -19.11 -9.16
N GLY A 77 2.45 -17.99 -9.37
CA GLY A 77 2.04 -17.13 -8.28
C GLY A 77 0.98 -17.78 -7.40
N THR A 78 1.35 -18.16 -6.20
CA THR A 78 0.43 -18.64 -5.18
C THR A 78 0.64 -17.87 -3.90
N ILE A 79 -0.34 -17.93 -2.99
CA ILE A 79 -0.23 -17.23 -1.71
C ILE A 79 0.81 -17.94 -0.84
N LYS A 80 1.84 -17.19 -0.43
CA LYS A 80 2.86 -17.68 0.49
C LYS A 80 2.50 -17.37 1.93
N SER A 81 2.10 -16.15 2.21
CA SER A 81 1.80 -15.67 3.56
C SER A 81 0.72 -14.61 3.53
N ILE A 82 -0.03 -14.51 4.62
CA ILE A 82 -1.02 -13.45 4.83
C ILE A 82 -0.76 -12.83 6.19
N TYR A 83 -0.62 -11.51 6.24
CA TYR A 83 -0.40 -10.76 7.47
C TYR A 83 -1.55 -9.81 7.71
N ASP A 84 -2.19 -9.90 8.86
CA ASP A 84 -3.10 -8.86 9.34
C ASP A 84 -2.24 -7.82 10.03
N ILE A 85 -2.28 -6.60 9.53
CA ILE A 85 -1.38 -5.53 9.96
C ILE A 85 -1.97 -4.81 11.16
N CYS A 86 -1.32 -4.95 12.31
CA CYS A 86 -1.72 -4.27 13.55
C CYS A 86 -0.57 -3.38 14.00
N LEU A 87 -0.73 -2.08 13.84
CA LEU A 87 0.27 -1.09 14.19
C LEU A 87 -0.21 -0.21 15.33
N THR A 88 0.69 0.11 16.27
CA THR A 88 0.40 1.04 17.33
C THR A 88 0.53 2.47 16.82
N CYS A 89 -0.49 2.93 16.11
CA CYS A 89 -0.59 4.29 15.60
C CYS A 89 -2.07 4.57 15.36
N ASP A 90 -2.45 5.83 15.19
CA ASP A 90 -3.84 6.18 14.94
C ASP A 90 -4.25 5.98 13.48
N ARG A 91 -3.31 5.57 12.64
CA ARG A 91 -3.52 5.23 11.22
C ARG A 91 -4.22 6.31 10.41
N LYS A 92 -4.01 7.57 10.79
CA LYS A 92 -4.55 8.69 10.04
C LYS A 92 -3.81 8.90 8.73
N THR A 93 -2.50 8.60 8.72
CA THR A 93 -1.68 8.74 7.53
C THR A 93 -0.75 7.54 7.39
N PRO A 94 -0.40 7.15 6.15
CA PRO A 94 0.62 6.10 5.95
C PRO A 94 1.96 6.45 6.58
N MET A 95 2.32 7.73 6.63
CA MET A 95 3.60 8.16 7.21
C MET A 95 3.65 7.86 8.71
N SER A 96 2.56 8.12 9.44
CA SER A 96 2.54 7.84 10.88
C SER A 96 2.65 6.34 11.15
N CYS A 97 2.15 5.51 10.26
CA CYS A 97 2.23 4.05 10.39
C CYS A 97 3.67 3.57 10.29
N ARG A 98 4.52 4.25 9.52
CA ARG A 98 5.93 3.89 9.36
C ARG A 98 6.73 4.07 10.64
N GLU A 99 6.25 4.88 11.57
CA GLU A 99 6.91 5.13 12.85
C GLU A 99 6.45 4.18 13.96
N ALA A 100 5.44 3.35 13.69
CA ALA A 100 4.95 2.40 14.67
C ALA A 100 6.01 1.35 14.99
N PRO A 101 6.11 0.90 16.27
CA PRO A 101 7.13 -0.08 16.64
C PRO A 101 7.01 -1.41 15.92
N GLU A 102 5.79 -1.80 15.54
CA GLU A 102 5.55 -3.07 14.85
C GLU A 102 5.92 -3.02 13.37
N PHE A 103 6.13 -1.85 12.80
CA PHE A 103 6.40 -1.70 11.37
C PHE A 103 7.62 -2.54 10.95
N ARG A 104 8.70 -2.44 11.70
CA ARG A 104 9.93 -3.19 11.41
C ARG A 104 9.73 -4.69 11.46
N TYR A 105 8.90 -5.17 12.39
CA TYR A 105 8.60 -6.58 12.52
C TYR A 105 7.95 -7.11 11.23
N TYR A 106 6.92 -6.43 10.73
CA TYR A 106 6.25 -6.83 9.49
C TYR A 106 7.18 -6.69 8.29
N PHE A 107 7.96 -5.61 8.26
CA PHE A 107 8.91 -5.39 7.16
C PHE A 107 9.89 -6.57 7.05
N ASN A 108 10.48 -6.98 8.16
CA ASN A 108 11.44 -8.08 8.16
C ASN A 108 10.80 -9.41 7.77
N LYS A 109 9.59 -9.67 8.23
CA LYS A 109 8.86 -10.89 7.90
C LYS A 109 8.55 -10.96 6.41
N ILE A 110 8.04 -9.90 5.85
CA ILE A 110 7.70 -9.84 4.43
C ILE A 110 8.96 -9.92 3.57
N TRP A 111 10.02 -9.23 3.98
CA TRP A 111 11.31 -9.29 3.29
C TRP A 111 11.80 -10.73 3.16
N LYS A 112 11.75 -11.49 4.24
CA LYS A 112 12.14 -12.90 4.22
C LYS A 112 11.25 -13.73 3.31
N ASP A 113 9.95 -13.50 3.37
CA ASP A 113 8.98 -14.23 2.55
C ASP A 113 9.22 -13.99 1.06
N LEU A 114 9.62 -12.79 0.67
CA LEU A 114 9.91 -12.45 -0.72
C LEU A 114 11.24 -13.02 -1.21
N ASP A 115 12.07 -13.50 -0.29
CA ASP A 115 13.33 -14.13 -0.63
C ASP A 115 14.27 -13.21 -1.41
N ILE A 116 14.25 -11.92 -1.04
CA ILE A 116 14.96 -10.88 -1.79
C ILE A 116 16.48 -11.02 -1.66
N HIS A 117 16.93 -11.63 -0.60
CA HIS A 117 18.36 -11.79 -0.30
C HIS A 117 19.06 -12.85 -1.15
N VAL A 118 18.34 -13.54 -1.99
CA VAL A 118 18.90 -14.62 -2.81
C VAL A 118 19.70 -14.08 -4.03
#